data_d8011762b645718e234fa094155fd7af
#
_entry.id   d8011762b645718e234fa094155fd7af
#
_cell.length_a   1.000
_cell.length_b   1.000
_cell.length_c   1.000
_cell.angle_alpha   90.00
_cell.angle_beta   90.00
_cell.angle_gamma   90.00
#
_symmetry.space_group_name_H-M   'P 1'
#
loop_
_entity.id
_entity.type
_entity.pdbx_description
1 polymer ?
#
loop_
_entity_poly.entity_id
_entity_poly.type
_entity_poly.pdbx_seq_one_letter_code
_entity_poly.pdbx_strand_id
1 'polypeptide(L)'
;MWNYEKRLQYPVKISQTNPQAAQIIISQFGGPDGELAASMRYLSQRYTMPYKEVTGILTDIGTEELAHMEMICAIVYQLTKGLTPEEIKKYGFDKYYVDHTLALWPQAASGTPWTATYFQSKGDPITDLHEDLAAEQKARTTYDNILRMINDPEICDPIRFLRQREVVHYQRFGEALRITQDKLDSKNFYAFNPEFDMPKGCDC
;
A
#
# COMPACT_ATOMS: atom_id res chain seq x y z
N MET A 1 -23.37 -2.26 -2.91
CA MET A 1 -23.41 -0.85 -3.39
C MET A 1 -22.08 -0.22 -3.04
N TRP A 2 -21.42 0.42 -3.99
CA TRP A 2 -20.17 1.13 -3.74
C TRP A 2 -20.44 2.39 -2.92
N ASN A 3 -19.75 2.56 -1.77
CA ASN A 3 -19.82 3.77 -0.96
C ASN A 3 -18.46 4.43 -0.94
N TYR A 4 -18.41 5.71 -1.30
CA TYR A 4 -17.23 6.55 -1.22
C TYR A 4 -17.54 7.76 -0.34
N GLU A 5 -16.79 7.91 0.76
CA GLU A 5 -16.88 9.09 1.61
C GLU A 5 -16.01 10.21 1.01
N LYS A 6 -16.63 11.37 0.70
CA LYS A 6 -15.93 12.54 0.14
C LYS A 6 -15.11 13.29 1.19
N ARG A 7 -14.33 12.55 1.95
CA ARG A 7 -13.41 13.09 2.98
C ARG A 7 -12.24 12.13 3.14
N LEU A 8 -11.07 12.68 3.48
CA LEU A 8 -9.91 11.87 3.84
C LEU A 8 -10.17 11.12 5.15
N GLN A 9 -9.59 9.94 5.29
CA GLN A 9 -9.67 9.12 6.50
C GLN A 9 -9.05 9.84 7.71
N TYR A 10 -7.99 10.61 7.47
CA TYR A 10 -7.35 11.49 8.44
C TYR A 10 -7.09 12.86 7.79
N PRO A 11 -7.21 13.98 8.53
CA PRO A 11 -7.02 15.32 7.96
C PRO A 11 -5.59 15.54 7.42
N VAL A 12 -5.49 16.10 6.23
CA VAL A 12 -4.23 16.58 5.64
C VAL A 12 -4.35 18.09 5.40
N LYS A 13 -3.58 18.88 6.17
CA LYS A 13 -3.57 20.34 6.08
C LYS A 13 -2.13 20.83 6.14
N ILE A 14 -1.52 21.05 4.98
CA ILE A 14 -0.14 21.48 4.84
C ILE A 14 -0.15 22.92 4.32
N SER A 15 0.42 23.83 5.09
CA SER A 15 0.40 25.27 4.81
C SER A 15 1.52 25.71 3.88
N GLN A 16 2.66 25.02 3.87
CA GLN A 16 3.84 25.37 3.11
C GLN A 16 4.20 24.32 2.07
N THR A 17 4.57 24.74 0.88
CA THR A 17 5.08 23.84 -0.15
C THR A 17 6.47 23.31 0.21
N ASN A 18 6.73 22.05 -0.13
CA ASN A 18 8.02 21.41 0.08
C ASN A 18 8.21 20.29 -0.96
N PRO A 19 8.71 20.63 -2.16
CA PRO A 19 8.88 19.64 -3.23
C PRO A 19 9.90 18.55 -2.90
N GLN A 20 10.88 18.83 -2.03
CA GLN A 20 11.83 17.84 -1.58
C GLN A 20 11.14 16.76 -0.71
N ALA A 21 10.24 17.17 0.18
CA ALA A 21 9.43 16.21 0.95
C ALA A 21 8.48 15.43 0.04
N ALA A 22 7.85 16.10 -0.94
CA ALA A 22 6.97 15.44 -1.92
C ALA A 22 7.71 14.33 -2.69
N GLN A 23 8.95 14.59 -3.10
CA GLN A 23 9.79 13.64 -3.83
C GLN A 23 10.07 12.36 -3.02
N ILE A 24 10.18 12.47 -1.70
CA ILE A 24 10.38 11.33 -0.81
C ILE A 24 9.06 10.60 -0.58
N ILE A 25 7.99 11.35 -0.28
CA ILE A 25 6.69 10.78 0.12
C ILE A 25 5.99 10.09 -1.04
N ILE A 26 6.24 10.51 -2.28
CA ILE A 26 5.61 9.90 -3.47
C ILE A 26 5.89 8.39 -3.58
N SER A 27 6.93 7.89 -2.92
CA SER A 27 7.22 6.46 -2.85
C SER A 27 6.09 5.67 -2.21
N GLN A 28 5.35 6.27 -1.28
CA GLN A 28 4.16 5.66 -0.67
C GLN A 28 2.92 5.74 -1.58
N PHE A 29 2.96 6.51 -2.66
CA PHE A 29 1.93 6.42 -3.71
C PHE A 29 2.22 5.26 -4.67
N GLY A 30 3.38 5.25 -5.33
CA GLY A 30 3.64 4.36 -6.45
C GLY A 30 4.93 3.54 -6.34
N GLY A 31 5.58 3.49 -5.18
CA GLY A 31 6.71 2.59 -4.94
C GLY A 31 6.25 1.14 -4.71
N PRO A 32 7.21 0.20 -4.63
CA PRO A 32 6.91 -1.23 -4.46
C PRO A 32 6.18 -1.56 -3.16
N ASP A 33 6.36 -0.75 -2.14
CA ASP A 33 5.75 -0.89 -0.82
C ASP A 33 4.75 0.26 -0.53
N GLY A 34 4.24 0.91 -1.59
CA GLY A 34 3.29 2.01 -1.50
C GLY A 34 1.83 1.53 -1.55
N GLU A 35 0.92 2.44 -1.21
CA GLU A 35 -0.51 2.16 -0.99
C GLU A 35 -1.23 1.65 -2.25
N LEU A 36 -0.83 2.11 -3.45
CA LEU A 36 -1.40 1.59 -4.69
C LEU A 36 -1.08 0.11 -4.89
N ALA A 37 0.17 -0.29 -4.65
CA ALA A 37 0.58 -1.69 -4.76
C ALA A 37 -0.09 -2.55 -3.68
N ALA A 38 -0.17 -2.06 -2.44
CA ALA A 38 -0.81 -2.74 -1.32
C ALA A 38 -2.30 -2.99 -1.60
N SER A 39 -3.05 -1.95 -1.97
CA SER A 39 -4.47 -2.09 -2.31
C SER A 39 -4.71 -3.11 -3.43
N MET A 40 -4.00 -2.98 -4.54
CA MET A 40 -4.17 -3.87 -5.70
C MET A 40 -3.78 -5.31 -5.37
N ARG A 41 -2.76 -5.53 -4.55
CA ARG A 41 -2.33 -6.85 -4.04
C ARG A 41 -3.47 -7.51 -3.28
N TYR A 42 -3.95 -6.90 -2.21
CA TYR A 42 -4.95 -7.50 -1.32
C TYR A 42 -6.30 -7.70 -2.01
N LEU A 43 -6.73 -6.73 -2.83
CA LEU A 43 -7.96 -6.85 -3.61
C LEU A 43 -7.89 -7.90 -4.74
N SER A 44 -6.69 -8.25 -5.20
CA SER A 44 -6.49 -9.35 -6.15
C SER A 44 -6.47 -10.71 -5.43
N GLN A 45 -5.73 -10.82 -4.33
CA GLN A 45 -5.55 -12.06 -3.58
C GLN A 45 -6.85 -12.56 -2.94
N ARG A 46 -7.77 -11.66 -2.57
CA ARG A 46 -9.05 -12.04 -1.93
C ARG A 46 -9.87 -13.06 -2.71
N TYR A 47 -9.71 -13.13 -4.04
CA TYR A 47 -10.47 -14.05 -4.89
C TYR A 47 -10.01 -15.51 -4.79
N THR A 48 -8.79 -15.74 -4.33
CA THR A 48 -8.20 -17.06 -4.14
C THR A 48 -8.18 -17.52 -2.69
N MET A 49 -8.67 -16.69 -1.76
CA MET A 49 -8.76 -17.04 -0.35
C MET A 49 -9.90 -18.03 -0.12
N PRO A 50 -9.64 -19.21 0.50
CA PRO A 50 -10.63 -20.29 0.61
C PRO A 50 -11.70 -20.04 1.68
N TYR A 51 -11.49 -19.07 2.58
CA TYR A 51 -12.38 -18.82 3.72
C TYR A 51 -12.92 -17.39 3.68
N LYS A 52 -14.24 -17.26 3.89
CA LYS A 52 -14.95 -15.96 3.82
C LYS A 52 -14.41 -14.94 4.81
N GLU A 53 -14.00 -15.37 6.00
CA GLU A 53 -13.42 -14.50 7.02
C GLU A 53 -12.12 -13.88 6.51
N VAL A 54 -11.26 -14.68 5.88
CA VAL A 54 -10.00 -14.23 5.29
C VAL A 54 -10.25 -13.31 4.10
N THR A 55 -11.16 -13.68 3.20
CA THR A 55 -11.61 -12.81 2.10
C THR A 55 -12.13 -11.46 2.62
N GLY A 56 -12.86 -11.47 3.74
CA GLY A 56 -13.36 -10.26 4.40
C GLY A 56 -12.22 -9.37 4.89
N ILE A 57 -11.21 -9.94 5.55
CA ILE A 57 -10.03 -9.20 6.03
C ILE A 57 -9.29 -8.55 4.88
N LEU A 58 -8.98 -9.30 3.81
CA LEU A 58 -8.29 -8.75 2.64
C LEU A 58 -9.11 -7.66 1.94
N THR A 59 -10.43 -7.80 1.90
CA THR A 59 -11.31 -6.80 1.31
C THR A 59 -11.31 -5.50 2.13
N ASP A 60 -11.39 -5.62 3.44
CA ASP A 60 -11.43 -4.49 4.35
C ASP A 60 -10.11 -3.72 4.32
N ILE A 61 -8.99 -4.41 4.48
CA ILE A 61 -7.66 -3.79 4.40
C ILE A 61 -7.42 -3.20 2.99
N GLY A 62 -7.62 -3.99 1.92
CA GLY A 62 -7.35 -3.52 0.56
C GLY A 62 -8.19 -2.30 0.14
N THR A 63 -9.39 -2.13 0.69
CA THR A 63 -10.19 -0.91 0.47
C THR A 63 -9.74 0.25 1.35
N GLU A 64 -9.22 -0.02 2.55
CA GLU A 64 -8.60 1.01 3.40
C GLU A 64 -7.34 1.58 2.75
N GLU A 65 -6.52 0.76 2.09
CA GLU A 65 -5.34 1.22 1.35
C GLU A 65 -5.65 2.21 0.22
N LEU A 66 -6.86 2.13 -0.37
CA LEU A 66 -7.31 3.17 -1.31
C LEU A 66 -7.48 4.53 -0.61
N ALA A 67 -7.96 4.54 0.62
CA ALA A 67 -8.07 5.76 1.42
C ALA A 67 -6.68 6.29 1.85
N HIS A 68 -5.74 5.41 2.17
CA HIS A 68 -4.36 5.77 2.45
C HIS A 68 -3.67 6.36 1.21
N MET A 69 -3.85 5.75 0.05
CA MET A 69 -3.38 6.30 -1.23
C MET A 69 -3.92 7.71 -1.47
N GLU A 70 -5.21 7.95 -1.21
CA GLU A 70 -5.83 9.27 -1.32
C GLU A 70 -5.17 10.29 -0.39
N MET A 71 -4.83 9.88 0.85
CA MET A 71 -4.11 10.74 1.80
C MET A 71 -2.71 11.08 1.30
N ILE A 72 -1.94 10.12 0.80
CA ILE A 72 -0.61 10.36 0.22
C ILE A 72 -0.71 11.31 -0.97
N CYS A 73 -1.68 11.10 -1.86
CA CYS A 73 -1.93 12.00 -2.99
C CYS A 73 -2.25 13.42 -2.52
N ALA A 74 -3.06 13.58 -1.48
CA ALA A 74 -3.38 14.89 -0.91
C ALA A 74 -2.15 15.57 -0.30
N ILE A 75 -1.27 14.83 0.37
CA ILE A 75 0.01 15.33 0.91
C ILE A 75 0.90 15.82 -0.24
N VAL A 76 1.16 14.99 -1.23
CA VAL A 76 2.03 15.34 -2.38
C VAL A 76 1.49 16.56 -3.12
N TYR A 77 0.17 16.60 -3.36
CA TYR A 77 -0.47 17.74 -4.00
C TYR A 77 -0.28 19.05 -3.21
N GLN A 78 -0.50 19.02 -1.89
CA GLN A 78 -0.37 20.23 -1.06
C GLN A 78 1.09 20.68 -0.94
N LEU A 79 2.05 19.76 -1.01
CA LEU A 79 3.49 20.07 -0.99
C LEU A 79 4.01 20.67 -2.31
N THR A 80 3.28 20.52 -3.41
CA THR A 80 3.75 20.89 -4.75
C THR A 80 2.90 21.95 -5.45
N LYS A 81 1.69 22.24 -4.95
CA LYS A 81 0.80 23.18 -5.62
C LYS A 81 1.38 24.61 -5.63
N GLY A 82 1.31 25.27 -6.78
CA GLY A 82 1.70 26.68 -6.93
C GLY A 82 3.20 26.95 -6.89
N LEU A 83 4.04 25.92 -7.00
CA LEU A 83 5.48 26.08 -7.12
C LEU A 83 5.85 26.74 -8.44
N THR A 84 6.83 27.65 -8.38
CA THR A 84 7.45 28.23 -9.59
C THR A 84 8.48 27.25 -10.18
N PRO A 85 8.83 27.38 -11.48
CA PRO A 85 9.89 26.57 -12.09
C PRO A 85 11.24 26.70 -11.38
N GLU A 86 11.54 27.89 -10.83
CA GLU A 86 12.76 28.16 -10.07
C GLU A 86 12.78 27.36 -8.76
N GLU A 87 11.67 27.31 -8.04
CA GLU A 87 11.53 26.50 -6.81
C GLU A 87 11.63 25.01 -7.10
N ILE A 88 10.96 24.54 -8.16
CA ILE A 88 11.02 23.15 -8.62
C ILE A 88 12.47 22.74 -8.88
N LYS A 89 13.21 23.56 -9.63
CA LYS A 89 14.62 23.34 -9.96
C LYS A 89 15.52 23.42 -8.73
N LYS A 90 15.29 24.43 -7.87
CA LYS A 90 16.08 24.64 -6.64
C LYS A 90 16.06 23.42 -5.72
N TYR A 91 14.93 22.75 -5.62
CA TYR A 91 14.72 21.61 -4.73
C TYR A 91 14.87 20.24 -5.42
N GLY A 92 15.29 20.21 -6.69
CA GLY A 92 15.57 18.97 -7.42
C GLY A 92 14.35 18.16 -7.81
N PHE A 93 13.17 18.79 -7.86
CA PHE A 93 11.93 18.16 -8.32
C PHE A 93 11.74 18.27 -9.85
N ASP A 94 12.68 18.88 -10.54
CA ASP A 94 12.66 19.17 -11.97
C ASP A 94 12.55 17.91 -12.84
N LYS A 95 13.18 16.82 -12.46
CA LYS A 95 13.10 15.54 -13.17
C LYS A 95 11.67 14.97 -13.19
N TYR A 96 10.98 15.09 -12.07
CA TYR A 96 9.57 14.70 -12.00
C TYR A 96 8.70 15.65 -12.83
N TYR A 97 8.92 16.95 -12.68
CA TYR A 97 8.15 18.00 -13.34
C TYR A 97 8.22 17.93 -14.87
N VAL A 98 9.38 17.60 -15.44
CA VAL A 98 9.57 17.51 -16.89
C VAL A 98 8.61 16.51 -17.54
N ASP A 99 8.41 15.38 -16.90
CA ASP A 99 7.54 14.32 -17.44
C ASP A 99 6.07 14.48 -17.03
N HIS A 100 5.80 15.05 -15.84
CA HIS A 100 4.47 14.99 -15.23
C HIS A 100 3.90 16.35 -14.87
N THR A 101 4.64 17.43 -15.03
CA THR A 101 4.32 18.75 -14.44
C THR A 101 4.09 18.59 -12.93
N LEU A 102 2.93 18.98 -12.42
CA LEU A 102 2.51 18.72 -11.02
C LEU A 102 1.37 17.70 -10.92
N ALA A 103 1.15 16.92 -11.98
CA ALA A 103 0.20 15.81 -11.94
C ALA A 103 0.71 14.71 -11.01
N LEU A 104 -0.19 14.08 -10.28
CA LEU A 104 0.17 12.96 -9.44
C LEU A 104 0.41 11.72 -10.30
N TRP A 105 1.66 11.25 -10.28
CA TRP A 105 2.09 10.10 -11.05
C TRP A 105 2.62 9.01 -10.10
N PRO A 106 2.14 7.75 -10.21
CA PRO A 106 2.57 6.68 -9.30
C PRO A 106 3.98 6.22 -9.63
N GLN A 107 4.93 6.62 -8.79
CA GLN A 107 6.33 6.19 -8.88
C GLN A 107 6.98 6.10 -7.50
N ALA A 108 8.12 5.40 -7.45
CA ALA A 108 9.00 5.44 -6.29
C ALA A 108 9.76 6.77 -6.20
N ALA A 109 10.32 7.09 -5.03
CA ALA A 109 11.18 8.25 -4.81
C ALA A 109 12.40 8.28 -5.76
N SER A 110 12.87 7.12 -6.21
CA SER A 110 13.92 6.98 -7.22
C SER A 110 13.52 7.38 -8.65
N GLY A 111 12.22 7.62 -8.89
CA GLY A 111 11.67 7.86 -10.23
C GLY A 111 11.23 6.58 -10.96
N THR A 112 11.39 5.41 -10.38
CA THR A 112 10.92 4.15 -10.99
C THR A 112 9.39 4.15 -11.02
N PRO A 113 8.77 4.01 -12.22
CA PRO A 113 7.32 3.96 -12.33
C PRO A 113 6.72 2.76 -11.63
N TRP A 114 5.49 2.92 -11.14
CA TRP A 114 4.73 1.80 -10.62
C TRP A 114 4.50 0.73 -11.67
N THR A 115 4.51 -0.53 -11.26
CA THR A 115 4.31 -1.68 -12.14
C THR A 115 3.48 -2.76 -11.46
N ALA A 116 2.70 -3.51 -12.24
CA ALA A 116 1.92 -4.65 -11.75
C ALA A 116 2.77 -5.77 -11.14
N THR A 117 4.07 -5.80 -11.40
CA THR A 117 4.99 -6.75 -10.74
C THR A 117 5.07 -6.56 -9.23
N TYR A 118 4.64 -5.42 -8.71
CA TYR A 118 4.59 -5.13 -7.27
C TYR A 118 3.45 -5.87 -6.54
N PHE A 119 2.50 -6.48 -7.24
CA PHE A 119 1.41 -7.22 -6.59
C PHE A 119 1.91 -8.41 -5.78
N GLN A 120 2.92 -9.13 -6.28
CA GLN A 120 3.49 -10.29 -5.58
C GLN A 120 2.47 -11.40 -5.24
N SER A 121 1.35 -11.46 -5.98
CA SER A 121 0.26 -12.42 -5.74
C SER A 121 0.53 -13.74 -6.46
N LYS A 122 0.36 -14.86 -5.76
CA LYS A 122 0.59 -16.21 -6.28
C LYS A 122 -0.68 -17.04 -6.37
N GLY A 123 -1.75 -16.68 -5.66
CA GLY A 123 -2.98 -17.44 -5.57
C GLY A 123 -2.92 -18.59 -4.58
N ASP A 124 -1.83 -18.74 -3.84
CA ASP A 124 -1.67 -19.65 -2.71
C ASP A 124 -1.92 -18.88 -1.41
N PRO A 125 -2.91 -19.26 -0.60
CA PRO A 125 -3.30 -18.49 0.59
C PRO A 125 -2.20 -18.30 1.61
N ILE A 126 -1.37 -19.31 1.83
CA ILE A 126 -0.29 -19.25 2.82
C ILE A 126 0.83 -18.36 2.30
N THR A 127 1.24 -18.52 1.05
CA THR A 127 2.26 -17.69 0.41
C THR A 127 1.83 -16.22 0.38
N ASP A 128 0.60 -15.95 -0.06
CA ASP A 128 0.09 -14.59 -0.20
C ASP A 128 -0.04 -13.89 1.15
N LEU A 129 -0.53 -14.56 2.20
CA LEU A 129 -0.63 -13.98 3.54
C LEU A 129 0.75 -13.72 4.19
N HIS A 130 1.77 -14.52 3.89
CA HIS A 130 3.14 -14.22 4.32
C HIS A 130 3.72 -13.00 3.60
N GLU A 131 3.42 -12.84 2.30
CA GLU A 131 3.81 -11.63 1.56
C GLU A 131 3.08 -10.40 2.09
N ASP A 132 1.78 -10.51 2.44
CA ASP A 132 1.01 -9.41 3.00
C ASP A 132 1.61 -8.94 4.34
N LEU A 133 1.96 -9.86 5.23
CA LEU A 133 2.67 -9.54 6.46
C LEU A 133 3.99 -8.82 6.20
N ALA A 134 4.75 -9.28 5.21
CA ALA A 134 6.01 -8.66 4.83
C ALA A 134 5.78 -7.27 4.20
N ALA A 135 4.72 -7.11 3.39
CA ALA A 135 4.36 -5.86 2.76
C ALA A 135 4.05 -4.76 3.79
N GLU A 136 3.22 -5.06 4.79
CA GLU A 136 2.89 -4.13 5.88
C GLU A 136 4.13 -3.69 6.66
N GLN A 137 5.05 -4.61 6.95
CA GLN A 137 6.29 -4.27 7.64
C GLN A 137 7.23 -3.42 6.77
N LYS A 138 7.27 -3.65 5.46
CA LYS A 138 8.05 -2.83 4.52
C LYS A 138 7.47 -1.41 4.42
N ALA A 139 6.15 -1.29 4.28
CA ALA A 139 5.45 0.00 4.27
C ALA A 139 5.68 0.76 5.59
N ARG A 140 5.48 0.12 6.74
CA ARG A 140 5.77 0.71 8.06
C ARG A 140 7.21 1.21 8.17
N THR A 141 8.18 0.43 7.70
CA THR A 141 9.60 0.82 7.73
C THR A 141 9.86 2.03 6.83
N THR A 142 9.20 2.10 5.67
CA THR A 142 9.28 3.25 4.77
C THR A 142 8.71 4.50 5.43
N TYR A 143 7.58 4.41 6.12
CA TYR A 143 7.04 5.53 6.92
C TYR A 143 8.01 5.96 8.04
N ASP A 144 8.63 5.02 8.73
CA ASP A 144 9.66 5.34 9.74
C ASP A 144 10.84 6.10 9.12
N ASN A 145 11.27 5.73 7.91
CA ASN A 145 12.34 6.42 7.20
C ASN A 145 11.92 7.83 6.77
N ILE A 146 10.70 8.00 6.28
CA ILE A 146 10.15 9.33 5.95
C ILE A 146 10.15 10.23 7.21
N LEU A 147 9.67 9.71 8.34
CA LEU A 147 9.64 10.46 9.61
C LEU A 147 11.03 10.82 10.16
N ARG A 148 12.08 10.08 9.79
CA ARG A 148 13.48 10.43 10.12
C ARG A 148 14.03 11.56 9.26
N MET A 149 13.52 11.72 8.05
CA MET A 149 13.99 12.70 7.07
C MET A 149 13.23 14.02 7.12
N ILE A 150 12.01 14.03 7.67
CA ILE A 150 11.10 15.18 7.67
C ILE A 150 10.73 15.53 9.13
N ASN A 151 10.83 16.81 9.47
CA ASN A 151 10.54 17.31 10.81
C ASN A 151 9.31 18.25 10.86
N ASP A 152 8.66 18.51 9.73
CA ASP A 152 7.47 19.36 9.67
C ASP A 152 6.26 18.66 10.32
N PRO A 153 5.67 19.23 11.41
CA PRO A 153 4.55 18.62 12.08
C PRO A 153 3.31 18.42 11.18
N GLU A 154 3.04 19.33 10.24
CA GLU A 154 1.90 19.24 9.33
C GLU A 154 2.01 18.06 8.37
N ILE A 155 3.23 17.65 8.04
CA ILE A 155 3.53 16.48 7.23
C ILE A 155 3.59 15.22 8.12
N CYS A 156 4.31 15.32 9.23
CA CYS A 156 4.58 14.15 10.08
C CYS A 156 3.32 13.60 10.76
N ASP A 157 2.32 14.43 11.03
CA ASP A 157 1.11 14.00 11.72
C ASP A 157 0.28 12.99 10.90
N PRO A 158 -0.14 13.30 9.65
CA PRO A 158 -0.81 12.30 8.81
C PRO A 158 0.07 11.09 8.48
N ILE A 159 1.39 11.25 8.34
CA ILE A 159 2.31 10.12 8.13
C ILE A 159 2.36 9.20 9.36
N ARG A 160 2.31 9.73 10.59
CA ARG A 160 2.22 8.91 11.80
C ARG A 160 0.91 8.14 11.89
N PHE A 161 -0.19 8.73 11.44
CA PHE A 161 -1.46 8.04 11.35
C PHE A 161 -1.35 6.83 10.40
N LEU A 162 -0.89 7.03 9.17
CA LEU A 162 -0.69 5.95 8.18
C LEU A 162 0.22 4.85 8.75
N ARG A 163 1.37 5.22 9.28
CA ARG A 163 2.30 4.28 9.93
C ARG A 163 1.64 3.42 11.02
N GLN A 164 0.70 3.97 11.78
CA GLN A 164 -0.04 3.23 12.80
C GLN A 164 -1.02 2.24 12.18
N ARG A 165 -1.59 2.56 11.02
CA ARG A 165 -2.48 1.64 10.30
C ARG A 165 -1.74 0.41 9.82
N GLU A 166 -0.50 0.55 9.33
CA GLU A 166 0.34 -0.60 8.94
C GLU A 166 0.51 -1.62 10.08
N VAL A 167 0.60 -1.16 11.33
CA VAL A 167 0.68 -2.06 12.49
C VAL A 167 -0.62 -2.83 12.68
N VAL A 168 -1.75 -2.17 12.50
CA VAL A 168 -3.08 -2.81 12.62
C VAL A 168 -3.29 -3.81 11.47
N HIS A 169 -2.94 -3.46 10.24
CA HIS A 169 -3.04 -4.34 9.09
C HIS A 169 -2.17 -5.59 9.26
N TYR A 170 -0.91 -5.41 9.68
CA TYR A 170 -0.02 -6.52 10.01
C TYR A 170 -0.64 -7.49 11.02
N GLN A 171 -1.24 -6.98 12.11
CA GLN A 171 -1.91 -7.81 13.11
C GLN A 171 -3.09 -8.58 12.51
N ARG A 172 -3.90 -7.93 11.68
CA ARG A 172 -5.06 -8.56 11.02
C ARG A 172 -4.64 -9.61 9.99
N PHE A 173 -3.57 -9.38 9.23
CA PHE A 173 -3.01 -10.43 8.35
C PHE A 173 -2.43 -11.60 9.14
N GLY A 174 -1.83 -11.35 10.31
CA GLY A 174 -1.43 -12.41 11.24
C GLY A 174 -2.60 -13.26 11.72
N GLU A 175 -3.75 -12.63 12.01
CA GLU A 175 -4.98 -13.34 12.32
C GLU A 175 -5.50 -14.15 11.13
N ALA A 176 -5.51 -13.56 9.92
CA ALA A 176 -5.92 -14.22 8.70
C ALA A 176 -5.06 -15.46 8.40
N LEU A 177 -3.74 -15.36 8.58
CA LEU A 177 -2.80 -16.46 8.43
C LEU A 177 -3.11 -17.57 9.44
N ARG A 178 -3.32 -17.24 10.72
CA ARG A 178 -3.68 -18.20 11.76
C ARG A 178 -5.00 -18.93 11.43
N ILE A 179 -6.05 -18.19 11.05
CA ILE A 179 -7.34 -18.77 10.65
C ILE A 179 -7.15 -19.73 9.48
N THR A 180 -6.33 -19.37 8.51
CA THR A 180 -6.05 -20.20 7.34
C THR A 180 -5.31 -21.49 7.75
N GLN A 181 -4.26 -21.38 8.55
CA GLN A 181 -3.49 -22.52 9.04
C GLN A 181 -4.31 -23.47 9.91
N ASP A 182 -5.17 -22.93 10.78
CA ASP A 182 -6.03 -23.73 11.65
C ASP A 182 -7.08 -24.55 10.86
N LYS A 183 -7.54 -24.01 9.72
CA LYS A 183 -8.57 -24.65 8.89
C LYS A 183 -7.98 -25.57 7.81
N LEU A 184 -6.81 -25.25 7.28
CA LEU A 184 -6.07 -26.16 6.42
C LEU A 184 -5.49 -27.28 7.29
N ASP A 185 -5.45 -28.51 6.79
CA ASP A 185 -4.77 -29.59 7.54
C ASP A 185 -3.32 -29.20 7.78
N SER A 186 -3.06 -28.73 8.98
CA SER A 186 -1.83 -28.05 9.39
C SER A 186 -0.55 -28.89 9.31
N LYS A 187 -0.67 -30.18 9.01
CA LYS A 187 0.48 -31.05 8.80
C LYS A 187 1.21 -30.76 7.48
N ASN A 188 0.61 -30.00 6.60
CA ASN A 188 1.15 -29.68 5.29
C ASN A 188 1.32 -28.17 5.11
N PHE A 189 2.43 -27.67 5.57
CA PHE A 189 2.80 -26.24 5.54
C PHE A 189 2.88 -25.65 4.13
N TYR A 190 2.93 -26.51 3.10
CA TYR A 190 3.19 -26.14 1.72
C TYR A 190 2.01 -26.35 0.77
N ALA A 191 0.92 -26.77 1.27
CA ALA A 191 -0.25 -26.94 0.44
C ALA A 191 -1.10 -25.67 0.52
N PHE A 192 -1.63 -25.13 -0.25
CA PHE A 192 -2.07 -24.89 -1.27
C PHE A 192 -3.43 -24.90 -1.74
N ASN A 193 -3.75 -24.88 -2.87
CA ASN A 193 -5.10 -25.02 -3.38
C ASN A 193 -5.42 -26.49 -3.65
N PRO A 194 -6.28 -27.15 -2.83
CA PRO A 194 -6.60 -28.56 -2.99
C PRO A 194 -7.15 -28.94 -4.37
N GLU A 195 -7.77 -27.99 -5.07
CA GLU A 195 -8.35 -28.23 -6.39
C GLU A 195 -7.28 -28.56 -7.46
N PHE A 196 -6.05 -28.05 -7.29
CA PHE A 196 -4.96 -28.34 -8.21
C PHE A 196 -4.30 -29.70 -7.97
N ASP A 197 -4.44 -30.24 -6.76
CA ASP A 197 -3.81 -31.48 -6.35
C ASP A 197 -4.78 -32.69 -6.39
N MET A 198 -6.03 -32.45 -6.78
CA MET A 198 -6.98 -33.54 -7.02
C MET A 198 -6.52 -34.37 -8.22
N PRO A 199 -6.44 -35.72 -8.10
CA PRO A 199 -6.16 -36.57 -9.24
C PRO A 199 -7.17 -36.32 -10.35
N LYS A 200 -6.70 -36.00 -11.55
CA LYS A 200 -7.57 -35.89 -12.73
C LYS A 200 -8.22 -37.24 -12.96
N GLY A 201 -9.50 -37.37 -12.64
CA GLY A 201 -10.26 -38.60 -12.90
C GLY A 201 -10.94 -39.20 -11.68
N CYS A 202 -10.99 -38.53 -10.54
CA CYS A 202 -11.97 -38.88 -9.50
C CYS A 202 -13.31 -38.23 -9.86
N ASP A 203 -14.07 -38.87 -10.75
CA ASP A 203 -15.52 -38.68 -10.85
C ASP A 203 -16.13 -39.21 -9.55
N CYS A 204 -16.57 -38.33 -8.66
CA CYS A 204 -17.41 -38.65 -7.52
C CYS A 204 -18.86 -38.36 -7.85
#